data_a6b5d56bf1248014b3ec8af7bbc3841c
#
_entry.id   a6b5d56bf1248014b3ec8af7bbc3841c
#
_cell.length_a   1.000
_cell.length_b   1.000
_cell.length_c   1.000
_cell.angle_alpha   90.00
_cell.angle_beta   90.00
_cell.angle_gamma   90.00
#
_symmetry.space_group_name_H-M   'P 1'
#
loop_
_entity.id
_entity.type
_entity.pdbx_description
1 polymer ?
#
loop_
_entity_poly.entity_id
_entity_poly.type
_entity_poly.pdbx_seq_one_letter_code
_entity_poly.pdbx_strand_id
1 'polypeptide(L)'
;MNKKSENGLSSVSASFPRFLRVGGGILFSILIGTGSLFPAKSVSICLGARDAAASSIEAPWGNIPPVGLPFTVYGVDNVPDLHGNPAKTQLTLFVAGNQFMVFPKLIRAFKKEHPEIRHIFYETLPPGILAKQMVRKGITIGNLHLTVQPDVYESGMKRMRKEVKSGMVTGKLVAFAKNNLAIMVQKGNPRHIRTIADLGNPTLRLSLPNPKWEGIGQQIRASLLKAGGPKLVHTIFIVKRKNKTTYLTHIHHRQTAYRILRGQSDAGITWISEALFQKKIGHPIDAIRIPAKLNTEAIYVAAMAKGAPHAETARLWLKFLQSSRARAIYQEYGFTSPQR
;
A
#
# COMPACT_ATOMS: atom_id res chain seq x y z
N MET A 1 55.66 -25.85 -16.94
CA MET A 1 55.07 -26.95 -17.74
C MET A 1 53.58 -26.71 -17.75
N ASN A 2 53.09 -26.06 -18.84
CA ASN A 2 52.29 -26.62 -19.94
C ASN A 2 50.98 -27.27 -19.43
N LYS A 3 49.79 -26.89 -19.84
CA LYS A 3 49.27 -26.52 -21.17
C LYS A 3 47.90 -25.82 -21.08
N LYS A 4 47.68 -24.91 -22.02
CA LYS A 4 46.39 -24.33 -22.47
C LYS A 4 45.34 -25.40 -22.87
N SER A 5 44.09 -25.08 -22.76
CA SER A 5 43.10 -25.36 -23.82
C SER A 5 41.99 -24.28 -23.80
N GLU A 6 41.96 -23.53 -24.87
CA GLU A 6 40.87 -22.67 -25.33
C GLU A 6 39.77 -23.56 -25.93
N ASN A 7 38.53 -23.13 -25.78
CA ASN A 7 37.37 -23.35 -26.69
C ASN A 7 36.18 -22.74 -26.01
N GLY A 8 35.34 -21.82 -26.50
CA GLY A 8 34.95 -21.49 -27.84
C GLY A 8 33.60 -20.86 -27.66
N LEU A 9 33.50 -19.50 -27.62
CA LEU A 9 32.23 -18.75 -27.53
C LEU A 9 31.63 -18.71 -28.93
N SER A 10 30.54 -19.42 -29.15
CA SER A 10 29.67 -19.22 -30.29
C SER A 10 28.64 -18.15 -29.96
N SER A 11 28.77 -17.01 -30.62
CA SER A 11 27.81 -15.92 -30.63
C SER A 11 26.52 -16.33 -31.36
N VAL A 12 25.39 -16.38 -30.67
CA VAL A 12 24.10 -16.41 -31.31
C VAL A 12 23.55 -15.00 -31.37
N SER A 13 23.61 -14.42 -32.57
CA SER A 13 22.95 -13.15 -32.87
C SER A 13 21.42 -13.36 -33.01
N ALA A 14 20.64 -12.86 -32.09
CA ALA A 14 19.20 -12.77 -32.23
C ALA A 14 18.87 -11.44 -32.93
N SER A 15 18.46 -11.50 -34.19
CA SER A 15 17.90 -10.39 -34.97
C SER A 15 16.49 -10.08 -34.46
N PHE A 16 16.31 -8.85 -33.98
CA PHE A 16 14.98 -8.27 -33.69
C PHE A 16 14.36 -7.72 -34.98
N PRO A 17 13.08 -7.95 -35.23
CA PRO A 17 12.39 -7.31 -36.35
C PRO A 17 12.12 -5.82 -36.01
N ARG A 18 12.54 -4.94 -36.92
CA ARG A 18 12.19 -3.51 -36.91
C ARG A 18 10.70 -3.36 -37.21
N PHE A 19 9.93 -2.83 -36.26
CA PHE A 19 8.58 -2.37 -36.54
C PHE A 19 8.62 -0.97 -37.14
N LEU A 20 8.14 -0.90 -38.39
CA LEU A 20 7.91 0.34 -39.11
C LEU A 20 6.61 0.98 -38.59
N ARG A 21 6.68 2.24 -38.17
CA ARG A 21 5.50 3.06 -37.88
C ARG A 21 4.88 3.48 -39.22
N VAL A 22 3.66 3.04 -39.52
CA VAL A 22 2.83 3.64 -40.53
C VAL A 22 1.50 4.03 -39.87
N GLY A 23 1.24 5.34 -39.85
CA GLY A 23 -0.07 5.89 -39.53
C GLY A 23 -0.98 5.70 -40.72
N GLY A 24 -2.26 5.43 -40.47
CA GLY A 24 -3.28 5.39 -41.50
C GLY A 24 -4.28 4.27 -41.28
N GLY A 25 -5.53 4.62 -41.01
CA GLY A 25 -6.62 3.67 -40.90
C GLY A 25 -6.83 2.92 -42.19
N ILE A 26 -6.94 1.61 -42.09
CA ILE A 26 -7.33 0.77 -43.25
C ILE A 26 -8.75 0.29 -42.98
N LEU A 27 -9.68 0.86 -43.78
CA LEU A 27 -10.97 0.24 -44.04
C LEU A 27 -10.75 -1.01 -44.91
N PHE A 28 -11.07 -2.19 -44.37
CA PHE A 28 -11.23 -3.37 -45.19
C PHE A 28 -12.71 -3.51 -45.60
N SER A 29 -13.01 -3.14 -46.87
CA SER A 29 -14.25 -3.54 -47.54
C SER A 29 -13.97 -4.84 -48.30
N ILE A 30 -14.53 -5.95 -47.83
CA ILE A 30 -14.58 -7.18 -48.59
C ILE A 30 -15.92 -7.22 -49.32
N LEU A 31 -15.87 -6.99 -50.64
CA LEU A 31 -16.99 -7.28 -51.55
C LEU A 31 -16.96 -8.78 -51.86
N ILE A 32 -17.96 -9.52 -51.43
CA ILE A 32 -18.28 -10.84 -51.97
C ILE A 32 -19.69 -10.71 -52.54
N GLY A 33 -19.77 -10.92 -53.82
CA GLY A 33 -20.99 -10.78 -54.60
C GLY A 33 -21.93 -11.96 -54.47
N THR A 34 -23.19 -11.62 -54.80
CA THR A 34 -24.32 -12.39 -55.31
C THR A 34 -25.09 -13.30 -54.32
N GLY A 35 -26.31 -12.85 -54.04
CA GLY A 35 -27.51 -13.68 -54.02
C GLY A 35 -28.01 -14.15 -52.66
N SER A 36 -28.77 -13.29 -51.97
CA SER A 36 -30.12 -13.58 -51.49
C SER A 36 -30.59 -12.50 -50.51
N LEU A 37 -31.83 -12.08 -50.67
CA LEU A 37 -32.53 -11.12 -49.83
C LEU A 37 -32.73 -11.66 -48.41
N PHE A 38 -31.98 -11.12 -47.41
CA PHE A 38 -32.38 -11.05 -46.03
C PHE A 38 -31.91 -9.70 -45.46
N PRO A 39 -32.73 -9.02 -44.62
CA PRO A 39 -32.34 -7.75 -44.06
C PRO A 39 -31.17 -7.96 -43.09
N ALA A 40 -30.04 -7.36 -43.38
CA ALA A 40 -28.87 -7.33 -42.50
C ALA A 40 -29.24 -6.55 -41.24
N LYS A 41 -29.47 -7.25 -40.14
CA LYS A 41 -29.42 -6.65 -38.81
C LYS A 41 -27.96 -6.25 -38.53
N SER A 42 -27.72 -4.95 -38.58
CA SER A 42 -26.45 -4.40 -38.11
C SER A 42 -26.28 -4.71 -36.65
N VAL A 43 -25.41 -5.66 -36.35
CA VAL A 43 -24.93 -5.88 -34.99
C VAL A 43 -23.89 -4.82 -34.70
N SER A 44 -24.31 -3.72 -34.10
CA SER A 44 -23.38 -2.77 -33.46
C SER A 44 -22.78 -3.46 -32.27
N ILE A 45 -21.56 -3.95 -32.43
CA ILE A 45 -20.75 -4.40 -31.27
C ILE A 45 -20.31 -3.13 -30.56
N CYS A 46 -21.04 -2.75 -29.53
CA CYS A 46 -20.55 -1.75 -28.57
C CYS A 46 -19.38 -2.38 -27.76
N LEU A 47 -18.17 -2.31 -28.31
CA LEU A 47 -16.92 -2.48 -27.59
C LEU A 47 -16.66 -1.18 -26.81
N GLY A 48 -17.14 -1.07 -25.58
CA GLY A 48 -16.86 0.16 -24.85
C GLY A 48 -17.38 0.26 -23.41
N ALA A 49 -18.19 -0.67 -22.95
CA ALA A 49 -18.81 -0.49 -21.64
C ALA A 49 -18.36 -1.48 -20.52
N ARG A 50 -17.48 -2.42 -20.83
CA ARG A 50 -17.07 -3.43 -19.83
C ARG A 50 -15.72 -3.18 -19.17
N ASP A 51 -14.86 -2.34 -19.72
CA ASP A 51 -13.54 -2.07 -19.14
C ASP A 51 -13.56 -0.98 -18.07
N ALA A 52 -14.55 -0.08 -18.09
CA ALA A 52 -14.66 1.00 -17.11
C ALA A 52 -15.02 0.52 -15.70
N ALA A 53 -15.76 -0.58 -15.57
CA ALA A 53 -16.14 -1.10 -14.25
C ALA A 53 -15.02 -1.89 -13.56
N ALA A 54 -14.14 -2.54 -14.32
CA ALA A 54 -12.98 -3.26 -13.77
C ALA A 54 -11.88 -2.29 -13.30
N SER A 55 -11.70 -1.16 -14.00
CA SER A 55 -10.71 -0.15 -13.63
C SER A 55 -11.08 0.60 -12.34
N SER A 56 -12.36 0.75 -12.02
CA SER A 56 -12.82 1.43 -10.80
C SER A 56 -12.52 0.66 -9.52
N ILE A 57 -12.41 -0.68 -9.61
CA ILE A 57 -12.03 -1.53 -8.46
C ILE A 57 -10.51 -1.50 -8.23
N GLU A 58 -9.72 -1.20 -9.25
CA GLU A 58 -8.25 -1.19 -9.17
C GLU A 58 -7.66 0.18 -8.80
N ALA A 59 -8.40 1.24 -9.02
CA ALA A 59 -8.05 2.61 -8.66
C ALA A 59 -9.04 3.21 -7.66
N PRO A 60 -9.14 2.65 -6.45
CA PRO A 60 -10.23 2.94 -5.51
C PRO A 60 -10.10 4.27 -4.76
N TRP A 61 -9.12 5.06 -5.08
CA TRP A 61 -8.70 6.18 -4.24
C TRP A 61 -9.26 7.52 -4.71
N GLY A 62 -10.30 7.44 -5.51
CA GLY A 62 -10.96 8.61 -6.07
C GLY A 62 -10.33 9.06 -7.38
N ASN A 63 -11.17 9.67 -8.21
CA ASN A 63 -10.83 10.19 -9.54
C ASN A 63 -9.97 11.46 -9.50
N ILE A 64 -9.30 11.75 -8.40
CA ILE A 64 -8.42 12.91 -8.29
C ILE A 64 -7.02 12.42 -8.62
N PRO A 65 -6.49 12.73 -9.81
CA PRO A 65 -5.09 12.46 -10.10
C PRO A 65 -4.24 13.15 -9.05
N PRO A 66 -3.27 12.46 -8.45
CA PRO A 66 -2.38 13.08 -7.48
C PRO A 66 -1.63 14.22 -8.17
N VAL A 67 -1.60 15.37 -7.51
CA VAL A 67 -0.82 16.50 -7.97
C VAL A 67 0.66 16.19 -7.72
N GLY A 68 1.45 16.06 -8.77
CA GLY A 68 2.87 15.77 -8.68
C GLY A 68 3.27 14.45 -9.35
N LEU A 69 4.15 13.70 -8.72
CA LEU A 69 4.62 12.39 -9.21
C LEU A 69 3.83 11.25 -8.53
N PRO A 70 2.73 10.76 -9.12
CA PRO A 70 2.07 9.58 -8.59
C PRO A 70 2.93 8.35 -8.89
N PHE A 71 3.37 7.68 -7.86
CA PHE A 71 4.04 6.40 -7.98
C PHE A 71 3.30 5.33 -7.19
N THR A 72 3.10 4.20 -7.83
CA THR A 72 2.52 3.02 -7.19
C THR A 72 3.43 1.82 -7.41
N VAL A 73 3.49 0.92 -6.46
CA VAL A 73 4.16 -0.38 -6.64
C VAL A 73 3.21 -1.27 -7.44
N TYR A 74 3.41 -1.28 -8.75
CA TYR A 74 2.54 -2.02 -9.68
C TYR A 74 2.38 -3.49 -9.28
N GLY A 75 1.15 -3.98 -9.39
CA GLY A 75 0.81 -5.36 -9.06
C GLY A 75 0.73 -5.67 -7.55
N VAL A 76 1.00 -4.70 -6.68
CA VAL A 76 0.84 -4.84 -5.22
C VAL A 76 -0.51 -4.31 -4.76
N ASP A 77 -0.85 -3.07 -5.03
CA ASP A 77 -2.10 -2.46 -4.60
C ASP A 77 -2.63 -1.33 -5.47
N ASN A 78 -1.84 -0.86 -6.43
CA ASN A 78 -2.17 0.28 -7.31
C ASN A 78 -2.43 1.61 -6.56
N VAL A 79 -1.98 1.73 -5.32
CA VAL A 79 -2.07 2.98 -4.55
C VAL A 79 -0.84 3.84 -4.81
N PRO A 80 -0.98 5.11 -5.16
CA PRO A 80 0.14 6.02 -5.24
C PRO A 80 0.87 6.12 -3.89
N ASP A 81 2.18 6.01 -3.93
CA ASP A 81 3.04 6.11 -2.74
C ASP A 81 3.82 7.43 -2.67
N LEU A 82 3.94 8.13 -3.78
CA LEU A 82 4.63 9.40 -3.88
C LEU A 82 3.63 10.51 -4.25
N HIS A 83 3.62 11.59 -3.48
CA HIS A 83 2.65 12.67 -3.62
C HIS A 83 3.31 14.03 -3.54
N GLY A 84 2.98 14.92 -4.45
CA GLY A 84 3.54 16.26 -4.53
C GLY A 84 4.77 16.33 -5.45
N ASN A 85 5.42 17.50 -5.47
CA ASN A 85 6.60 17.74 -6.27
C ASN A 85 7.84 17.81 -5.35
N PRO A 86 8.76 16.84 -5.41
CA PRO A 86 9.93 16.83 -4.53
C PRO A 86 10.91 17.98 -4.79
N ALA A 87 10.92 18.55 -6.01
CA ALA A 87 11.82 19.63 -6.38
C ALA A 87 11.39 21.02 -5.84
N LYS A 88 10.14 21.16 -5.39
CA LYS A 88 9.60 22.44 -4.92
C LYS A 88 9.01 22.33 -3.51
N THR A 89 9.43 21.34 -2.73
CA THR A 89 8.83 21.07 -1.42
C THR A 89 9.25 22.10 -0.37
N GLN A 90 8.31 22.45 0.50
CA GLN A 90 8.51 23.26 1.73
C GLN A 90 8.35 22.36 2.97
N LEU A 91 7.88 21.14 2.79
CA LEU A 91 7.76 20.11 3.81
C LEU A 91 7.77 18.73 3.17
N THR A 92 8.70 17.88 3.60
CA THR A 92 8.82 16.48 3.16
C THR A 92 8.48 15.54 4.30
N LEU A 93 7.49 14.65 4.07
CA LEU A 93 7.00 13.72 5.06
C LEU A 93 7.22 12.28 4.63
N PHE A 94 7.90 11.50 5.44
CA PHE A 94 8.02 10.05 5.27
C PHE A 94 7.05 9.35 6.21
N VAL A 95 6.00 8.77 5.67
CA VAL A 95 4.81 8.35 6.40
C VAL A 95 4.61 6.84 6.32
N ALA A 96 4.27 6.20 7.42
CA ALA A 96 3.89 4.80 7.43
C ALA A 96 2.71 4.53 6.49
N GLY A 97 2.90 3.62 5.54
CA GLY A 97 2.04 3.40 4.39
C GLY A 97 0.56 3.11 4.67
N ASN A 98 0.22 2.65 5.87
CA ASN A 98 -1.17 2.45 6.27
C ASN A 98 -1.93 3.75 6.61
N GLN A 99 -1.30 4.90 6.46
CA GLN A 99 -1.92 6.21 6.66
C GLN A 99 -2.34 6.87 5.32
N PHE A 100 -2.10 6.21 4.19
CA PHE A 100 -2.38 6.75 2.85
C PHE A 100 -3.78 7.36 2.71
N MET A 101 -4.80 6.73 3.29
CA MET A 101 -6.19 7.19 3.21
C MET A 101 -6.47 8.49 3.99
N VAL A 102 -5.68 8.76 5.02
CA VAL A 102 -5.89 9.92 5.93
C VAL A 102 -5.17 11.17 5.40
N PHE A 103 -4.01 10.97 4.79
CA PHE A 103 -3.08 12.04 4.45
C PHE A 103 -3.65 13.11 3.52
N PRO A 104 -4.43 12.81 2.47
CA PRO A 104 -5.01 13.86 1.63
C PRO A 104 -5.87 14.86 2.44
N LYS A 105 -6.57 14.39 3.47
CA LYS A 105 -7.40 15.25 4.33
C LYS A 105 -6.56 16.02 5.35
N LEU A 106 -5.53 15.38 5.92
CA LEU A 106 -4.58 16.03 6.82
C LEU A 106 -3.83 17.16 6.12
N ILE A 107 -3.30 16.91 4.91
CA ILE A 107 -2.58 17.91 4.12
C ILE A 107 -3.48 19.11 3.81
N ARG A 108 -4.74 18.87 3.39
CA ARG A 108 -5.68 19.98 3.16
C ARG A 108 -5.97 20.78 4.43
N ALA A 109 -6.12 20.12 5.57
CA ALA A 109 -6.36 20.78 6.85
C ALA A 109 -5.15 21.60 7.30
N PHE A 110 -3.96 21.04 7.19
CA PHE A 110 -2.71 21.72 7.52
C PHE A 110 -2.48 22.97 6.65
N LYS A 111 -2.65 22.85 5.32
CA LYS A 111 -2.55 23.99 4.40
C LYS A 111 -3.58 25.08 4.66
N LYS A 112 -4.75 24.73 5.22
CA LYS A 112 -5.74 25.73 5.64
C LYS A 112 -5.29 26.53 6.86
N GLU A 113 -4.56 25.90 7.78
CA GLU A 113 -3.97 26.55 8.96
C GLU A 113 -2.67 27.29 8.63
N HIS A 114 -1.96 26.83 7.59
CA HIS A 114 -0.66 27.33 7.13
C HIS A 114 -0.68 27.60 5.62
N PRO A 115 -1.37 28.64 5.14
CA PRO A 115 -1.57 28.91 3.70
C PRO A 115 -0.26 29.27 2.96
N GLU A 116 0.77 29.69 3.68
CA GLU A 116 2.12 29.96 3.19
C GLU A 116 2.84 28.68 2.76
N ILE A 117 2.45 27.52 3.30
CA ILE A 117 3.06 26.22 2.98
C ILE A 117 2.28 25.56 1.84
N ARG A 118 2.64 25.90 0.61
CA ARG A 118 1.91 25.48 -0.60
C ARG A 118 2.39 24.14 -1.15
N HIS A 119 3.66 23.81 -0.97
CA HIS A 119 4.30 22.66 -1.58
C HIS A 119 4.74 21.64 -0.52
N ILE A 120 3.99 20.55 -0.44
CA ILE A 120 4.29 19.44 0.47
C ILE A 120 4.50 18.21 -0.38
N PHE A 121 5.62 17.52 -0.16
CA PHE A 121 5.89 16.21 -0.70
C PHE A 121 5.77 15.18 0.41
N TYR A 122 5.11 14.05 0.14
CA TYR A 122 5.06 12.96 1.11
C TYR A 122 5.06 11.58 0.44
N GLU A 123 5.63 10.61 1.16
CA GLU A 123 5.70 9.23 0.76
C GLU A 123 4.94 8.35 1.76
N THR A 124 4.17 7.37 1.26
CA THR A 124 3.39 6.42 2.08
C THR A 124 3.91 4.99 1.97
N LEU A 125 5.22 4.83 1.93
CA LEU A 125 5.90 3.55 1.84
C LEU A 125 5.98 2.80 3.19
N PRO A 126 6.29 1.49 3.19
CA PRO A 126 6.59 0.77 4.42
C PRO A 126 7.70 1.44 5.23
N PRO A 127 7.52 1.61 6.56
CA PRO A 127 8.48 2.36 7.39
C PRO A 127 9.92 1.85 7.33
N GLY A 128 10.11 0.55 7.05
CA GLY A 128 11.44 -0.03 6.87
C GLY A 128 12.11 0.40 5.56
N ILE A 129 11.35 0.66 4.51
CA ILE A 129 11.84 1.19 3.22
C ILE A 129 12.22 2.65 3.40
N LEU A 130 11.33 3.46 4.00
CA LEU A 130 11.58 4.88 4.28
C LEU A 130 12.85 5.08 5.14
N ALA A 131 13.04 4.26 6.17
CA ALA A 131 14.25 4.34 6.99
C ALA A 131 15.53 3.96 6.21
N LYS A 132 15.45 2.99 5.30
CA LYS A 132 16.58 2.68 4.41
C LYS A 132 16.87 3.83 3.44
N GLN A 133 15.83 4.49 2.95
CA GLN A 133 15.94 5.68 2.11
C GLN A 133 16.66 6.81 2.85
N MET A 134 16.31 7.07 4.11
CA MET A 134 17.01 8.06 4.95
C MET A 134 18.51 7.74 5.08
N VAL A 135 18.85 6.48 5.39
CA VAL A 135 20.27 6.04 5.51
C VAL A 135 21.03 6.16 4.19
N ARG A 136 20.41 5.77 3.08
CA ARG A 136 21.03 5.78 1.74
C ARG A 136 20.95 7.14 1.06
N LYS A 137 20.27 8.10 1.67
CA LYS A 137 19.97 9.43 1.10
C LYS A 137 19.24 9.37 -0.24
N GLY A 138 18.48 8.31 -0.47
CA GLY A 138 17.70 8.12 -1.69
C GLY A 138 17.07 6.74 -1.82
N ILE A 139 16.17 6.61 -2.80
CA ILE A 139 15.50 5.38 -3.17
C ILE A 139 15.47 5.23 -4.69
N THR A 140 15.68 4.01 -5.17
CA THR A 140 15.50 3.67 -6.58
C THR A 140 14.30 2.73 -6.71
N ILE A 141 13.37 3.08 -7.59
CA ILE A 141 12.15 2.32 -7.86
C ILE A 141 12.04 2.20 -9.39
N GLY A 142 12.36 1.02 -9.92
CA GLY A 142 12.51 0.86 -11.36
C GLY A 142 13.60 1.79 -11.89
N ASN A 143 13.24 2.64 -12.84
CA ASN A 143 14.13 3.66 -13.43
C ASN A 143 14.09 5.02 -12.71
N LEU A 144 13.24 5.15 -11.67
CA LEU A 144 13.13 6.38 -10.90
C LEU A 144 14.12 6.36 -9.74
N HIS A 145 14.97 7.38 -9.66
CA HIS A 145 15.84 7.62 -8.52
C HIS A 145 15.47 8.94 -7.84
N LEU A 146 15.13 8.86 -6.54
CA LEU A 146 14.75 10.00 -5.71
C LEU A 146 15.78 10.18 -4.59
N THR A 147 16.34 11.39 -4.48
CA THR A 147 17.30 11.76 -3.44
C THR A 147 16.67 12.61 -2.32
N VAL A 148 15.36 12.56 -2.20
CA VAL A 148 14.60 13.34 -1.22
C VAL A 148 14.93 12.91 0.21
N GLN A 149 15.16 13.88 1.08
CA GLN A 149 15.32 13.67 2.52
C GLN A 149 14.08 14.18 3.26
N PRO A 150 13.61 13.49 4.30
CA PRO A 150 12.44 13.93 5.04
C PRO A 150 12.76 15.05 6.00
N ASP A 151 11.76 15.88 6.26
CA ASP A 151 11.71 16.79 7.41
C ASP A 151 11.14 16.07 8.64
N VAL A 152 10.12 15.23 8.41
CA VAL A 152 9.48 14.42 9.45
C VAL A 152 9.39 12.96 9.01
N TYR A 153 9.73 12.06 9.93
CA TYR A 153 9.53 10.63 9.79
C TYR A 153 8.43 10.14 10.72
N GLU A 154 7.48 9.38 10.17
CA GLU A 154 6.34 8.84 10.90
C GLU A 154 6.31 7.31 10.82
N SER A 155 6.19 6.66 11.96
CA SER A 155 6.14 5.21 12.02
C SER A 155 5.48 4.68 13.29
N GLY A 156 5.30 3.36 13.39
CA GLY A 156 4.93 2.73 14.65
C GLY A 156 6.07 2.86 15.69
N MET A 157 5.72 3.00 16.97
CA MET A 157 6.63 3.23 18.10
C MET A 157 7.83 2.27 18.12
N LYS A 158 7.61 0.97 17.84
CA LYS A 158 8.70 -0.02 17.82
C LYS A 158 9.77 0.30 16.77
N ARG A 159 9.36 0.76 15.60
CA ARG A 159 10.26 1.19 14.53
C ARG A 159 10.93 2.51 14.87
N MET A 160 10.17 3.48 15.36
CA MET A 160 10.69 4.80 15.74
C MET A 160 11.81 4.70 16.78
N ARG A 161 11.68 3.83 17.79
CA ARG A 161 12.75 3.61 18.77
C ARG A 161 14.08 3.17 18.14
N LYS A 162 14.04 2.44 17.03
CA LYS A 162 15.26 2.07 16.29
C LYS A 162 15.90 3.29 15.64
N GLU A 163 15.09 4.16 15.06
CA GLU A 163 15.57 5.38 14.39
C GLU A 163 16.09 6.41 15.38
N VAL A 164 15.52 6.48 16.57
CA VAL A 164 16.09 7.25 17.70
C VAL A 164 17.46 6.71 18.07
N LYS A 165 17.56 5.37 18.28
CA LYS A 165 18.83 4.73 18.66
C LYS A 165 19.92 4.90 17.60
N SER A 166 19.56 4.92 16.32
CA SER A 166 20.50 5.13 15.21
C SER A 166 20.79 6.61 14.93
N GLY A 167 20.18 7.52 15.69
CA GLY A 167 20.36 8.97 15.50
C GLY A 167 19.77 9.52 14.19
N MET A 168 18.88 8.80 13.53
CA MET A 168 18.23 9.24 12.29
C MET A 168 17.10 10.24 12.51
N VAL A 169 16.58 10.33 13.72
CA VAL A 169 15.56 11.30 14.13
C VAL A 169 16.00 12.03 15.37
N THR A 170 15.49 13.23 15.58
CA THR A 170 15.87 14.14 16.68
C THR A 170 14.63 14.69 17.38
N GLY A 171 14.81 15.25 18.57
CA GLY A 171 13.76 15.92 19.32
C GLY A 171 12.76 14.96 19.99
N LYS A 172 11.66 15.54 20.46
CA LYS A 172 10.59 14.84 21.16
C LYS A 172 9.75 14.01 20.21
N LEU A 173 9.46 12.77 20.59
CA LEU A 173 8.50 11.94 19.86
C LEU A 173 7.06 12.44 20.08
N VAL A 174 6.32 12.62 19.01
CA VAL A 174 4.92 13.02 19.03
C VAL A 174 4.05 11.79 18.75
N ALA A 175 3.41 11.26 19.78
CA ALA A 175 2.39 10.21 19.60
C ALA A 175 1.07 10.88 19.14
N PHE A 176 0.52 10.44 18.00
CA PHE A 176 -0.63 11.11 17.39
C PHE A 176 -1.83 10.20 17.11
N ALA A 177 -1.62 8.92 16.89
CA ALA A 177 -2.68 7.97 16.59
C ALA A 177 -2.36 6.56 17.10
N LYS A 178 -3.42 5.75 17.25
CA LYS A 178 -3.35 4.31 17.57
C LYS A 178 -4.21 3.55 16.59
N ASN A 179 -3.88 2.28 16.36
CA ASN A 179 -4.64 1.40 15.47
C ASN A 179 -4.61 -0.04 15.97
N ASN A 180 -5.66 -0.79 15.67
CA ASN A 180 -5.81 -2.19 16.03
C ASN A 180 -5.92 -3.06 14.78
N LEU A 181 -5.73 -4.36 14.94
CA LEU A 181 -5.96 -5.33 13.87
C LEU A 181 -7.44 -5.65 13.70
N ALA A 182 -7.82 -6.00 12.48
CA ALA A 182 -9.11 -6.60 12.15
C ALA A 182 -8.92 -7.70 11.10
N ILE A 183 -9.88 -8.62 11.04
CA ILE A 183 -9.95 -9.58 9.95
C ILE A 183 -10.76 -8.92 8.83
N MET A 184 -10.15 -8.82 7.65
CA MET A 184 -10.80 -8.34 6.43
C MET A 184 -11.32 -9.55 5.66
N VAL A 185 -12.57 -9.49 5.22
CA VAL A 185 -13.26 -10.56 4.47
C VAL A 185 -14.04 -9.96 3.31
N GLN A 186 -14.47 -10.79 2.37
CA GLN A 186 -15.43 -10.38 1.35
C GLN A 186 -16.76 -9.98 2.00
N LYS A 187 -17.49 -9.06 1.36
CA LYS A 187 -18.79 -8.58 1.83
C LYS A 187 -19.74 -9.75 2.11
N GLY A 188 -20.45 -9.69 3.24
CA GLY A 188 -21.33 -10.74 3.70
C GLY A 188 -20.63 -11.93 4.35
N ASN A 189 -19.28 -11.93 4.41
CA ASN A 189 -18.51 -12.98 5.08
C ASN A 189 -18.92 -14.41 4.63
N PRO A 190 -18.80 -14.76 3.35
CA PRO A 190 -19.32 -16.03 2.81
C PRO A 190 -18.63 -17.29 3.38
N ARG A 191 -17.52 -17.11 4.08
CA ARG A 191 -16.78 -18.18 4.76
C ARG A 191 -17.13 -18.30 6.25
N HIS A 192 -18.09 -17.51 6.73
CA HIS A 192 -18.58 -17.52 8.12
C HIS A 192 -17.47 -17.40 9.18
N ILE A 193 -16.42 -16.63 8.90
CA ILE A 193 -15.29 -16.37 9.81
C ILE A 193 -15.82 -15.49 10.96
N ARG A 194 -15.68 -15.93 12.21
CA ARG A 194 -16.18 -15.22 13.41
C ARG A 194 -15.03 -14.78 14.30
N THR A 195 -13.96 -15.56 14.34
CA THR A 195 -12.83 -15.35 15.24
C THR A 195 -11.50 -15.43 14.48
N ILE A 196 -10.45 -14.93 15.12
CA ILE A 196 -9.10 -15.03 14.57
C ILE A 196 -8.62 -16.52 14.54
N ALA A 197 -9.17 -17.39 15.40
CA ALA A 197 -8.84 -18.82 15.41
C ALA A 197 -9.37 -19.54 14.16
N ASP A 198 -10.50 -19.09 13.60
CA ASP A 198 -11.09 -19.69 12.39
C ASP A 198 -10.15 -19.59 11.17
N LEU A 199 -9.20 -18.67 11.20
CA LEU A 199 -8.17 -18.56 10.15
C LEU A 199 -7.26 -19.79 10.07
N GLY A 200 -7.25 -20.63 11.11
CA GLY A 200 -6.62 -21.94 11.10
C GLY A 200 -7.27 -22.97 10.17
N ASN A 201 -8.50 -22.74 9.72
CA ASN A 201 -9.20 -23.65 8.81
C ASN A 201 -8.38 -23.88 7.52
N PRO A 202 -8.08 -25.16 7.17
CA PRO A 202 -7.21 -25.49 6.03
C PRO A 202 -7.79 -25.03 4.68
N THR A 203 -9.12 -24.95 4.55
CA THR A 203 -9.79 -24.59 3.28
C THR A 203 -9.77 -23.10 2.99
N LEU A 204 -9.54 -22.24 3.99
CA LEU A 204 -9.49 -20.80 3.79
C LEU A 204 -8.19 -20.38 3.08
N ARG A 205 -8.32 -19.52 2.08
CA ARG A 205 -7.18 -18.84 1.46
C ARG A 205 -6.93 -17.51 2.14
N LEU A 206 -5.74 -17.31 2.68
CA LEU A 206 -5.38 -16.14 3.46
C LEU A 206 -4.37 -15.26 2.73
N SER A 207 -4.47 -13.94 2.92
CA SER A 207 -3.42 -12.98 2.63
C SER A 207 -2.99 -12.30 3.91
N LEU A 208 -1.72 -12.39 4.26
CA LEU A 208 -1.19 -11.82 5.49
C LEU A 208 0.07 -10.98 5.21
N PRO A 209 0.23 -9.85 5.89
CA PRO A 209 1.48 -9.08 5.91
C PRO A 209 2.67 -9.93 6.36
N ASN A 210 3.79 -9.82 5.64
CA ASN A 210 4.95 -10.64 5.91
C ASN A 210 5.71 -10.18 7.16
N PRO A 211 5.82 -11.01 8.19
CA PRO A 211 6.46 -10.63 9.46
C PRO A 211 7.98 -10.42 9.35
N LYS A 212 8.62 -10.79 8.23
CA LYS A 212 10.05 -10.59 8.03
C LYS A 212 10.42 -9.12 7.82
N TRP A 213 9.54 -8.32 7.19
CA TRP A 213 9.82 -6.92 6.88
C TRP A 213 8.71 -5.95 7.24
N GLU A 214 7.48 -6.41 7.48
CA GLU A 214 6.36 -5.57 7.87
C GLU A 214 6.06 -5.67 9.37
N GLY A 215 6.01 -4.51 10.05
CA GLY A 215 5.72 -4.45 11.48
C GLY A 215 4.35 -5.01 11.85
N ILE A 216 3.35 -4.83 11.01
CA ILE A 216 2.01 -5.40 11.18
C ILE A 216 2.05 -6.93 11.16
N GLY A 217 2.89 -7.55 10.35
CA GLY A 217 3.05 -9.01 10.31
C GLY A 217 3.50 -9.59 11.66
N GLN A 218 4.37 -8.88 12.39
CA GLN A 218 4.77 -9.26 13.75
C GLN A 218 3.61 -9.12 14.74
N GLN A 219 2.79 -8.09 14.60
CA GLN A 219 1.61 -7.87 15.43
C GLN A 219 0.55 -8.94 15.19
N ILE A 220 0.31 -9.32 13.93
CA ILE A 220 -0.58 -10.41 13.55
C ILE A 220 -0.11 -11.72 14.19
N ARG A 221 1.18 -12.03 14.10
CA ARG A 221 1.74 -13.22 14.73
C ARG A 221 1.50 -13.24 16.26
N ALA A 222 1.66 -12.10 16.93
CA ALA A 222 1.40 -11.96 18.37
C ALA A 222 -0.10 -12.15 18.69
N SER A 223 -1.00 -11.62 17.87
CA SER A 223 -2.44 -11.78 18.03
C SER A 223 -2.87 -13.25 17.83
N LEU A 224 -2.34 -13.93 16.82
CA LEU A 224 -2.58 -15.37 16.60
C LEU A 224 -2.05 -16.23 17.76
N LEU A 225 -0.90 -15.85 18.33
CA LEU A 225 -0.32 -16.53 19.49
C LEU A 225 -1.26 -16.43 20.71
N LYS A 226 -1.86 -15.26 20.94
CA LYS A 226 -2.86 -15.07 22.01
C LYS A 226 -4.14 -15.89 21.77
N ALA A 227 -4.55 -16.07 20.52
CA ALA A 227 -5.81 -16.69 20.16
C ALA A 227 -5.78 -18.23 20.14
N GLY A 228 -4.66 -18.83 19.73
CA GLY A 228 -4.58 -20.29 19.56
C GLY A 228 -3.17 -20.85 19.77
N GLY A 229 -2.32 -20.08 20.47
CA GLY A 229 -0.98 -20.51 20.85
C GLY A 229 -0.03 -20.77 19.67
N PRO A 230 1.10 -21.42 19.94
CA PRO A 230 2.08 -21.78 18.91
C PRO A 230 1.51 -22.65 17.79
N LYS A 231 0.52 -23.50 18.10
CA LYS A 231 -0.14 -24.38 17.14
C LYS A 231 -0.83 -23.59 16.02
N LEU A 232 -1.61 -22.54 16.36
CA LEU A 232 -2.29 -21.70 15.37
C LEU A 232 -1.28 -20.93 14.50
N VAL A 233 -0.23 -20.39 15.13
CA VAL A 233 0.84 -19.70 14.40
C VAL A 233 1.54 -20.63 13.42
N HIS A 234 1.89 -21.85 13.84
CA HIS A 234 2.51 -22.88 12.99
C HIS A 234 1.57 -23.27 11.85
N THR A 235 0.29 -23.53 12.14
CA THR A 235 -0.71 -23.87 11.12
C THR A 235 -0.74 -22.80 10.03
N ILE A 236 -0.85 -21.51 10.39
CA ILE A 236 -1.04 -20.42 9.43
C ILE A 236 0.26 -20.10 8.67
N PHE A 237 1.38 -19.95 9.37
CA PHE A 237 2.63 -19.49 8.75
C PHE A 237 3.50 -20.59 8.16
N ILE A 238 3.28 -21.85 8.53
CA ILE A 238 4.07 -22.98 8.02
C ILE A 238 3.20 -23.92 7.18
N VAL A 239 2.20 -24.58 7.80
CA VAL A 239 1.40 -25.62 7.11
C VAL A 239 0.60 -25.03 5.95
N LYS A 240 -0.23 -24.02 6.20
CA LYS A 240 -1.06 -23.38 5.16
C LYS A 240 -0.22 -22.70 4.09
N ARG A 241 0.97 -22.21 4.44
CA ARG A 241 1.90 -21.63 3.47
C ARG A 241 2.50 -22.72 2.56
N LYS A 242 2.90 -23.86 3.12
CA LYS A 242 3.35 -25.03 2.35
C LYS A 242 2.25 -25.49 1.38
N ASN A 243 1.01 -25.49 1.83
CA ASN A 243 -0.16 -25.86 1.05
C ASN A 243 -0.67 -24.75 0.12
N LYS A 244 0.05 -23.62 0.01
CA LYS A 244 -0.29 -22.46 -0.83
C LYS A 244 -1.64 -21.80 -0.48
N THR A 245 -2.20 -22.06 0.70
CA THR A 245 -3.44 -21.44 1.22
C THR A 245 -3.19 -20.25 2.14
N THR A 246 -1.94 -19.92 2.45
CA THR A 246 -1.54 -18.62 3.04
C THR A 246 -0.52 -17.94 2.14
N TYR A 247 -0.89 -16.77 1.65
CA TYR A 247 -0.02 -15.85 0.92
C TYR A 247 0.55 -14.80 1.88
N LEU A 248 1.85 -14.55 1.82
CA LEU A 248 2.50 -13.46 2.54
C LEU A 248 2.81 -12.32 1.58
N THR A 249 2.38 -11.10 1.92
CA THR A 249 2.57 -9.93 1.06
C THR A 249 4.04 -9.67 0.75
N HIS A 250 4.34 -9.17 -0.44
CA HIS A 250 5.73 -8.96 -0.87
C HIS A 250 6.29 -7.63 -0.36
N ILE A 251 5.68 -6.51 -0.75
CA ILE A 251 6.19 -5.17 -0.45
C ILE A 251 5.32 -4.49 0.59
N HIS A 252 3.99 -4.53 0.39
CA HIS A 252 3.05 -3.75 1.18
C HIS A 252 1.86 -4.60 1.65
N HIS A 253 1.48 -4.46 2.93
CA HIS A 253 0.32 -5.15 3.51
C HIS A 253 -1.02 -4.75 2.87
N ARG A 254 -1.10 -3.61 2.19
CA ARG A 254 -2.25 -3.17 1.37
C ARG A 254 -2.60 -4.19 0.28
N GLN A 255 -1.67 -5.04 -0.15
CA GLN A 255 -1.92 -6.15 -1.05
C GLN A 255 -2.99 -7.13 -0.50
N THR A 256 -3.21 -7.17 0.80
CA THR A 256 -4.25 -8.00 1.42
C THR A 256 -5.65 -7.63 0.92
N ALA A 257 -6.00 -6.35 0.93
CA ALA A 257 -7.28 -5.87 0.39
C ALA A 257 -7.41 -6.19 -1.11
N TYR A 258 -6.36 -5.89 -1.88
CA TYR A 258 -6.31 -6.16 -3.31
C TYR A 258 -6.58 -7.65 -3.63
N ARG A 259 -5.97 -8.57 -2.90
CA ARG A 259 -6.16 -10.01 -3.10
C ARG A 259 -7.57 -10.50 -2.74
N ILE A 260 -8.19 -9.92 -1.72
CA ILE A 260 -9.58 -10.24 -1.33
C ILE A 260 -10.55 -9.72 -2.40
N LEU A 261 -10.37 -8.51 -2.89
CA LEU A 261 -11.18 -7.92 -3.95
C LEU A 261 -11.14 -8.73 -5.26
N ARG A 262 -9.99 -9.32 -5.57
CA ARG A 262 -9.83 -10.18 -6.74
C ARG A 262 -10.18 -11.65 -6.51
N GLY A 263 -10.76 -12.00 -5.37
CA GLY A 263 -11.11 -13.39 -5.04
C GLY A 263 -9.91 -14.32 -4.91
N GLN A 264 -8.69 -13.80 -4.79
CA GLN A 264 -7.46 -14.59 -4.62
C GLN A 264 -7.25 -15.03 -3.17
N SER A 265 -7.93 -14.38 -2.22
CA SER A 265 -7.94 -14.73 -0.80
C SER A 265 -9.35 -14.57 -0.24
N ASP A 266 -9.72 -15.43 0.67
CA ASP A 266 -11.04 -15.39 1.33
C ASP A 266 -11.02 -14.43 2.52
N ALA A 267 -9.86 -14.27 3.16
CA ALA A 267 -9.66 -13.39 4.31
C ALA A 267 -8.20 -12.97 4.45
N GLY A 268 -8.00 -11.94 5.28
CA GLY A 268 -6.67 -11.53 5.73
C GLY A 268 -6.76 -10.71 6.99
N ILE A 269 -5.66 -10.55 7.72
CA ILE A 269 -5.60 -9.62 8.86
C ILE A 269 -4.87 -8.35 8.39
N THR A 270 -5.49 -7.20 8.67
CA THR A 270 -4.95 -5.89 8.38
C THR A 270 -5.27 -4.91 9.52
N TRP A 271 -4.93 -3.64 9.36
CA TRP A 271 -5.38 -2.60 10.28
C TRP A 271 -6.88 -2.37 10.14
N ILE A 272 -7.57 -2.13 11.26
CA ILE A 272 -9.01 -1.82 11.24
C ILE A 272 -9.31 -0.60 10.37
N SER A 273 -8.45 0.41 10.37
CA SER A 273 -8.58 1.61 9.54
C SER A 273 -8.64 1.27 8.05
N GLU A 274 -7.84 0.33 7.58
CA GLU A 274 -7.83 -0.08 6.16
C GLU A 274 -9.10 -0.84 5.81
N ALA A 275 -9.55 -1.76 6.65
CA ALA A 275 -10.78 -2.49 6.41
C ALA A 275 -12.01 -1.57 6.39
N LEU A 276 -12.07 -0.59 7.31
CA LEU A 276 -13.11 0.43 7.33
C LEU A 276 -13.04 1.36 6.12
N PHE A 277 -11.83 1.71 5.70
CA PHE A 277 -11.64 2.52 4.50
C PHE A 277 -12.15 1.80 3.24
N GLN A 278 -11.82 0.53 3.04
CA GLN A 278 -12.32 -0.25 1.92
C GLN A 278 -13.85 -0.24 1.85
N LYS A 279 -14.50 -0.41 3.00
CA LYS A 279 -15.96 -0.31 3.10
C LYS A 279 -16.48 1.10 2.79
N LYS A 280 -15.80 2.13 3.30
CA LYS A 280 -16.16 3.55 3.10
C LYS A 280 -16.14 3.96 1.63
N ILE A 281 -15.22 3.43 0.84
CA ILE A 281 -15.12 3.71 -0.61
C ILE A 281 -15.98 2.78 -1.48
N GLY A 282 -16.84 1.96 -0.86
CA GLY A 282 -17.80 1.11 -1.56
C GLY A 282 -17.28 -0.25 -2.00
N HIS A 283 -16.08 -0.63 -1.63
CA HIS A 283 -15.55 -1.96 -1.95
C HIS A 283 -16.34 -3.07 -1.23
N PRO A 284 -16.54 -4.24 -1.88
CA PRO A 284 -17.26 -5.37 -1.31
C PRO A 284 -16.43 -6.11 -0.25
N ILE A 285 -16.10 -5.39 0.82
CA ILE A 285 -15.30 -5.87 1.94
C ILE A 285 -16.02 -5.58 3.25
N ASP A 286 -15.96 -6.53 4.18
CA ASP A 286 -16.35 -6.36 5.57
C ASP A 286 -15.17 -6.57 6.52
N ALA A 287 -15.30 -5.99 7.72
CA ALA A 287 -14.33 -6.07 8.79
C ALA A 287 -14.90 -6.82 10.00
N ILE A 288 -14.19 -7.84 10.47
CA ILE A 288 -14.52 -8.54 11.72
C ILE A 288 -13.53 -8.05 12.78
N ARG A 289 -14.07 -7.49 13.85
CA ARG A 289 -13.27 -6.99 14.97
C ARG A 289 -12.64 -8.14 15.76
N ILE A 290 -11.37 -8.01 16.09
CA ILE A 290 -10.67 -8.94 16.97
C ILE A 290 -10.87 -8.41 18.41
N PRO A 291 -11.35 -9.24 19.37
CA PRO A 291 -11.50 -8.83 20.76
C PRO A 291 -10.20 -8.28 21.35
N ALA A 292 -10.28 -7.23 22.18
CA ALA A 292 -9.10 -6.50 22.69
C ALA A 292 -8.08 -7.43 23.35
N LYS A 293 -8.52 -8.43 24.12
CA LYS A 293 -7.65 -9.42 24.78
C LYS A 293 -6.81 -10.24 23.82
N LEU A 294 -7.28 -10.45 22.58
CA LEU A 294 -6.59 -11.19 21.54
C LEU A 294 -5.89 -10.28 20.53
N ASN A 295 -6.19 -8.99 20.56
CA ASN A 295 -5.66 -8.01 19.63
C ASN A 295 -4.29 -7.47 20.04
N THR A 296 -3.67 -6.73 19.15
CA THR A 296 -2.50 -5.89 19.39
C THR A 296 -2.79 -4.48 18.94
N GLU A 297 -2.17 -3.51 19.58
CA GLU A 297 -2.33 -2.10 19.27
C GLU A 297 -1.00 -1.52 18.77
N ALA A 298 -1.06 -0.75 17.69
CA ALA A 298 0.06 0.06 17.23
C ALA A 298 -0.13 1.51 17.68
N ILE A 299 0.93 2.09 18.22
CA ILE A 299 1.01 3.52 18.51
C ILE A 299 1.87 4.15 17.41
N TYR A 300 1.32 5.14 16.72
CA TYR A 300 2.03 5.91 15.69
C TYR A 300 2.63 7.15 16.30
N VAL A 301 3.86 7.38 15.92
CA VAL A 301 4.67 8.51 16.39
C VAL A 301 5.38 9.17 15.23
N ALA A 302 5.54 10.47 15.35
CA ALA A 302 6.29 11.33 14.45
C ALA A 302 7.48 11.93 15.16
N ALA A 303 8.56 12.15 14.42
CA ALA A 303 9.74 12.87 14.91
C ALA A 303 10.37 13.66 13.76
N MET A 304 11.09 14.72 14.09
CA MET A 304 11.91 15.44 13.12
C MET A 304 13.06 14.58 12.66
N ALA A 305 13.31 14.51 11.37
CA ALA A 305 14.46 13.81 10.84
C ALA A 305 15.75 14.58 11.17
N LYS A 306 16.86 13.86 11.35
CA LYS A 306 18.18 14.49 11.55
C LYS A 306 18.57 15.26 10.27
N GLY A 307 18.89 16.54 10.43
CA GLY A 307 19.22 17.39 9.30
C GLY A 307 18.04 17.76 8.40
N ALA A 308 16.82 17.80 8.96
CA ALA A 308 15.61 18.22 8.28
C ALA A 308 15.83 19.52 7.47
N PRO A 309 15.64 19.51 6.14
CA PRO A 309 15.85 20.70 5.30
C PRO A 309 14.94 21.88 5.69
N HIS A 310 13.70 21.58 6.12
CA HIS A 310 12.69 22.59 6.46
C HIS A 310 12.24 22.46 7.92
N ALA A 311 13.19 22.62 8.86
CA ALA A 311 12.98 22.35 10.29
C ALA A 311 11.82 23.17 10.89
N GLU A 312 11.61 24.43 10.48
CA GLU A 312 10.49 25.26 10.97
C GLU A 312 9.13 24.67 10.54
N THR A 313 8.98 24.34 9.28
CA THR A 313 7.75 23.71 8.78
C THR A 313 7.52 22.34 9.41
N ALA A 314 8.60 21.57 9.67
CA ALA A 314 8.53 20.32 10.41
C ALA A 314 7.95 20.50 11.83
N ARG A 315 8.34 21.55 12.57
CA ARG A 315 7.79 21.88 13.89
C ARG A 315 6.30 22.20 13.81
N LEU A 316 5.88 22.97 12.80
CA LEU A 316 4.46 23.28 12.58
C LEU A 316 3.66 22.00 12.31
N TRP A 317 4.16 21.09 11.47
CA TRP A 317 3.53 19.79 11.21
C TRP A 317 3.42 18.93 12.48
N LEU A 318 4.49 18.81 13.25
CA LEU A 318 4.49 18.05 14.51
C LEU A 318 3.51 18.63 15.54
N LYS A 319 3.35 19.95 15.59
CA LYS A 319 2.33 20.64 16.41
C LYS A 319 0.92 20.33 15.90
N PHE A 320 0.71 20.41 14.58
CA PHE A 320 -0.58 20.13 13.94
C PHE A 320 -1.05 18.69 14.23
N LEU A 321 -0.16 17.69 14.20
CA LEU A 321 -0.51 16.29 14.51
C LEU A 321 -1.08 16.13 15.93
N GLN A 322 -0.78 17.02 16.86
CA GLN A 322 -1.31 17.01 18.24
C GLN A 322 -2.65 17.76 18.37
N SER A 323 -3.10 18.45 17.34
CA SER A 323 -4.32 19.25 17.35
C SER A 323 -5.58 18.38 17.44
N SER A 324 -6.67 18.97 17.92
CA SER A 324 -7.99 18.35 17.92
C SER A 324 -8.46 18.04 16.49
N ARG A 325 -8.09 18.91 15.54
CA ARG A 325 -8.43 18.75 14.13
C ARG A 325 -7.75 17.53 13.50
N ALA A 326 -6.46 17.37 13.67
CA ALA A 326 -5.75 16.18 13.17
C ALA A 326 -6.31 14.89 13.81
N ARG A 327 -6.57 14.93 15.11
CA ARG A 327 -7.18 13.81 15.86
C ARG A 327 -8.54 13.43 15.29
N ALA A 328 -9.43 14.41 15.06
CA ALA A 328 -10.74 14.15 14.48
C ALA A 328 -10.64 13.51 13.09
N ILE A 329 -9.68 13.98 12.25
CA ILE A 329 -9.43 13.40 10.93
C ILE A 329 -9.00 11.94 11.05
N TYR A 330 -8.08 11.60 11.94
CA TYR A 330 -7.66 10.20 12.16
C TYR A 330 -8.83 9.32 12.62
N GLN A 331 -9.69 9.83 13.53
CA GLN A 331 -10.84 9.09 14.04
C GLN A 331 -11.87 8.75 12.96
N GLU A 332 -12.06 9.62 11.96
CA GLU A 332 -12.94 9.35 10.81
C GLU A 332 -12.54 8.11 9.99
N TYR A 333 -11.28 7.71 10.08
CA TYR A 333 -10.74 6.54 9.41
C TYR A 333 -10.50 5.35 10.36
N GLY A 334 -11.06 5.41 11.57
CA GLY A 334 -11.02 4.29 12.52
C GLY A 334 -9.76 4.20 13.37
N PHE A 335 -8.89 5.19 13.31
CA PHE A 335 -7.81 5.32 14.30
C PHE A 335 -8.37 5.82 15.63
N THR A 336 -7.66 5.54 16.71
CA THR A 336 -7.98 6.06 18.05
C THR A 336 -6.88 7.00 18.53
N SER A 337 -7.20 7.83 19.52
CA SER A 337 -6.23 8.75 20.10
C SER A 337 -5.30 8.03 21.09
N PRO A 338 -4.01 8.37 21.15
CA PRO A 338 -3.18 8.00 22.28
C PRO A 338 -3.77 8.59 23.56
N GLN A 339 -3.70 7.83 24.65
CA GLN A 339 -3.96 8.41 25.99
C GLN A 339 -2.89 9.46 26.27
N ARG A 340 -3.28 10.58 26.86
CA ARG A 340 -2.37 11.64 27.29
C ARG A 340 -1.50 11.18 28.43
#